data_a8189f3263b22e3550baec5f7547670f
#
_entry.id   a8189f3263b22e3550baec5f7547670f
#
_cell.length_a   1.000
_cell.length_b   1.000
_cell.length_c   1.000
_cell.angle_alpha   90.00
_cell.angle_beta   90.00
_cell.angle_gamma   90.00
#
_symmetry.space_group_name_H-M   'P 1'
#
loop_
_entity.id
_entity.type
_entity.pdbx_description
1 polymer ?
#
loop_
_entity_poly.entity_id
_entity_poly.type
_entity_poly.pdbx_seq_one_letter_code
_entity_poly.pdbx_strand_id
1 'polypeptide(L)'
;MLTGIIFTLIYTISGIFVGSLADRFNRSRIIGCGVIIWSFFTALSGLAKNFVQLAIPRFFIGVGESSITPSTMSVLADRFGKQRLGFAAGFYYMGVPVGVGVALLIAGFLGPVIGWRGSFYLLGGIGVVLGLLMLFVKDHPRTKLPQKTETNKRSFKEVIALLFEVLGKSKSLGLSLIHI
;
A
#
# COMPACT_ATOMS: atom_id res chain seq x y z
N MET A 1 17.76 5.57 -8.17
CA MET A 1 17.80 4.14 -7.81
C MET A 1 17.74 3.87 -6.31
N LEU A 2 18.60 4.45 -5.48
CA LEU A 2 18.61 4.21 -4.01
C LEU A 2 17.28 4.51 -3.30
N THR A 3 16.57 5.56 -3.66
CA THR A 3 15.24 5.88 -3.12
C THR A 3 14.20 4.83 -3.44
N GLY A 4 14.29 4.17 -4.60
CA GLY A 4 13.39 3.09 -5.00
C GLY A 4 13.64 1.82 -4.17
N ILE A 5 14.90 1.45 -3.92
CA ILE A 5 15.24 0.28 -3.10
C ILE A 5 14.78 0.46 -1.66
N ILE A 6 15.06 1.62 -1.05
CA ILE A 6 14.62 1.95 0.31
C ILE A 6 13.08 1.88 0.39
N PHE A 7 12.39 2.49 -0.55
CA PHE A 7 10.93 2.43 -0.62
C PHE A 7 10.41 0.99 -0.69
N THR A 8 10.94 0.17 -1.62
CA THR A 8 10.47 -1.21 -1.83
C THR A 8 10.70 -2.08 -0.60
N LEU A 9 11.87 -1.98 0.05
CA LEU A 9 12.16 -2.73 1.27
C LEU A 9 11.19 -2.38 2.40
N ILE A 10 10.96 -1.08 2.62
CA ILE A 10 10.06 -0.61 3.67
C ILE A 10 8.62 -0.98 3.35
N TYR A 11 8.17 -0.79 2.11
CA TYR A 11 6.86 -1.21 1.66
C TYR A 11 6.61 -2.69 1.94
N THR A 12 7.56 -3.56 1.60
CA THR A 12 7.44 -5.01 1.80
C THR A 12 7.40 -5.38 3.29
N ILE A 13 8.33 -4.85 4.09
CA ILE A 13 8.39 -5.12 5.53
C ILE A 13 7.13 -4.60 6.23
N SER A 14 6.76 -3.34 5.95
CA SER A 14 5.57 -2.72 6.55
C SER A 14 4.28 -3.43 6.14
N GLY A 15 4.19 -3.95 4.91
CA GLY A 15 3.02 -4.67 4.41
C GLY A 15 2.68 -5.90 5.24
N ILE A 16 3.68 -6.62 5.76
CA ILE A 16 3.49 -7.78 6.63
C ILE A 16 2.83 -7.36 7.95
N PHE A 17 3.32 -6.28 8.56
CA PHE A 17 2.79 -5.78 9.84
C PHE A 17 1.39 -5.19 9.66
N VAL A 18 1.22 -4.34 8.67
CA VAL A 18 -0.04 -3.64 8.42
C VAL A 18 -1.12 -4.60 7.91
N GLY A 19 -0.75 -5.64 7.15
CA GLY A 19 -1.66 -6.73 6.78
C GLY A 19 -2.28 -7.38 8.01
N SER A 20 -1.47 -7.71 9.03
CA SER A 20 -1.97 -8.27 10.29
C SER A 20 -2.83 -7.27 11.10
N LEU A 21 -2.57 -5.98 10.96
CA LEU A 21 -3.35 -4.92 11.59
C LEU A 21 -4.74 -4.78 10.92
N ALA A 22 -4.79 -4.93 9.59
CA ALA A 22 -6.03 -4.91 8.83
C ALA A 22 -7.00 -6.04 9.24
N ASP A 23 -6.47 -7.14 9.79
CA ASP A 23 -7.29 -8.24 10.31
C ASP A 23 -7.96 -7.92 11.66
N ARG A 24 -7.45 -6.96 12.41
CA ARG A 24 -7.91 -6.65 13.77
C ARG A 24 -8.73 -5.38 13.86
N PHE A 25 -8.43 -4.38 13.04
CA PHE A 25 -9.02 -3.04 13.10
C PHE A 25 -9.97 -2.77 11.94
N ASN A 26 -10.66 -1.63 12.00
CA ASN A 26 -11.53 -1.14 10.95
C ASN A 26 -10.69 -0.83 9.69
N ARG A 27 -10.98 -1.57 8.61
CA ARG A 27 -10.20 -1.51 7.35
C ARG A 27 -10.32 -0.16 6.66
N SER A 28 -11.49 0.47 6.68
CA SER A 28 -11.68 1.81 6.10
C SER A 28 -10.81 2.85 6.81
N ARG A 29 -10.68 2.74 8.14
CA ARG A 29 -9.80 3.63 8.91
C ARG A 29 -8.33 3.39 8.62
N ILE A 30 -7.91 2.12 8.48
CA ILE A 30 -6.52 1.79 8.12
C ILE A 30 -6.18 2.35 6.74
N ILE A 31 -7.07 2.18 5.75
CA ILE A 31 -6.90 2.75 4.42
C ILE A 31 -6.83 4.28 4.51
N GLY A 32 -7.78 4.93 5.21
CA GLY A 32 -7.79 6.38 5.38
C GLY A 32 -6.53 6.93 6.03
N CYS A 33 -6.09 6.34 7.15
CA CYS A 33 -4.84 6.72 7.82
C CYS A 33 -3.62 6.51 6.91
N GLY A 34 -3.55 5.38 6.20
CA GLY A 34 -2.47 5.10 5.24
C GLY A 34 -2.41 6.14 4.13
N VAL A 35 -3.56 6.49 3.53
CA VAL A 35 -3.65 7.54 2.50
C VAL A 35 -3.23 8.90 3.05
N ILE A 36 -3.65 9.27 4.26
CA ILE A 36 -3.25 10.53 4.90
C ILE A 36 -1.74 10.56 5.12
N ILE A 37 -1.16 9.51 5.68
CA ILE A 37 0.28 9.41 5.95
C ILE A 37 1.06 9.59 4.65
N TRP A 38 0.79 8.77 3.63
CA TRP A 38 1.57 8.86 2.38
C TRP A 38 1.42 10.23 1.71
N SER A 39 0.20 10.79 1.71
CA SER A 39 -0.10 12.05 1.05
C SER A 39 0.54 13.23 1.75
N PHE A 40 0.54 13.23 3.09
CA PHE A 40 1.24 14.21 3.89
C PHE A 40 2.76 14.19 3.60
N PHE A 41 3.38 13.01 3.60
CA PHE A 41 4.79 12.89 3.29
C PHE A 41 5.10 13.15 1.82
N THR A 42 4.14 12.94 0.91
CA THR A 42 4.26 13.38 -0.49
C THR A 42 4.32 14.91 -0.56
N ALA A 43 3.42 15.62 0.11
CA ALA A 43 3.48 17.08 0.19
C ALA A 43 4.80 17.55 0.83
N LEU A 44 5.24 16.91 1.92
CA LEU A 44 6.49 17.23 2.61
C LEU A 44 7.73 17.05 1.70
N SER A 45 7.67 16.12 0.74
CA SER A 45 8.73 15.94 -0.26
C SER A 45 8.96 17.22 -1.12
N GLY A 46 7.94 18.06 -1.28
CA GLY A 46 8.06 19.36 -1.96
C GLY A 46 8.95 20.37 -1.23
N LEU A 47 9.18 20.20 0.08
CA LEU A 47 10.09 21.04 0.88
C LEU A 47 11.56 20.61 0.77
N ALA A 48 11.85 19.46 0.18
CA ALA A 48 13.20 18.90 0.14
C ALA A 48 14.18 19.82 -0.60
N LYS A 49 15.33 20.08 0.03
CA LYS A 49 16.44 20.87 -0.52
C LYS A 49 17.64 19.99 -0.86
N ASN A 50 17.70 18.77 -0.32
CA ASN A 50 18.77 17.81 -0.56
C ASN A 50 18.22 16.37 -0.64
N PHE A 51 19.08 15.44 -1.03
CA PHE A 51 18.72 14.02 -1.21
C PHE A 51 18.18 13.37 0.07
N VAL A 52 18.78 13.66 1.23
CA VAL A 52 18.38 13.07 2.51
C VAL A 52 16.95 13.51 2.88
N GLN A 53 16.66 14.81 2.70
CA GLN A 53 15.32 15.36 2.93
C GLN A 53 14.27 14.80 1.96
N LEU A 54 14.67 14.30 0.79
CA LEU A 54 13.78 13.60 -0.14
C LEU A 54 13.64 12.12 0.23
N ALA A 55 14.69 11.50 0.77
CA ALA A 55 14.67 10.08 1.13
C ALA A 55 13.83 9.79 2.38
N ILE A 56 13.85 10.67 3.39
CA ILE A 56 13.08 10.50 4.63
C ILE A 56 11.57 10.39 4.37
N PRO A 57 10.92 11.31 3.64
CA PRO A 57 9.50 11.15 3.31
C PRO A 57 9.19 9.84 2.58
N ARG A 58 10.08 9.35 1.72
CA ARG A 58 9.90 8.08 0.99
C ARG A 58 9.76 6.88 1.91
N PHE A 59 10.44 6.89 3.06
CA PHE A 59 10.25 5.89 4.09
C PHE A 59 8.78 5.83 4.56
N PHE A 60 8.22 6.97 4.97
CA PHE A 60 6.85 7.05 5.48
C PHE A 60 5.79 6.84 4.40
N ILE A 61 6.06 7.26 3.16
CA ILE A 61 5.21 6.95 2.00
C ILE A 61 5.09 5.44 1.84
N GLY A 62 6.20 4.69 1.90
CA GLY A 62 6.19 3.23 1.82
C GLY A 62 5.36 2.57 2.91
N VAL A 63 5.44 3.07 4.16
CA VAL A 63 4.62 2.60 5.28
C VAL A 63 3.13 2.87 5.03
N GLY A 64 2.76 4.08 4.64
CA GLY A 64 1.37 4.45 4.38
C GLY A 64 0.76 3.64 3.23
N GLU A 65 1.48 3.53 2.12
CA GLU A 65 1.02 2.84 0.91
C GLU A 65 0.88 1.33 1.12
N SER A 66 1.75 0.72 1.93
CA SER A 66 1.69 -0.72 2.22
C SER A 66 0.37 -1.16 2.89
N SER A 67 -0.36 -0.22 3.51
CA SER A 67 -1.62 -0.51 4.20
C SER A 67 -2.81 -0.72 3.27
N ILE A 68 -2.76 -0.20 2.04
CA ILE A 68 -3.93 -0.07 1.19
C ILE A 68 -4.31 -1.39 0.54
N THR A 69 -3.37 -2.03 -0.14
CA THR A 69 -3.66 -3.27 -0.90
C THR A 69 -4.24 -4.38 -0.02
N PRO A 70 -3.63 -4.78 1.12
CA PRO A 70 -4.19 -5.84 1.94
C PRO A 70 -5.56 -5.47 2.53
N SER A 71 -5.72 -4.23 2.98
CA SER A 71 -6.99 -3.76 3.53
C SER A 71 -8.09 -3.71 2.47
N THR A 72 -7.80 -3.20 1.27
CA THR A 72 -8.75 -3.11 0.16
C THR A 72 -9.14 -4.50 -0.33
N MET A 73 -8.18 -5.41 -0.52
CA MET A 73 -8.48 -6.78 -0.94
C MET A 73 -9.36 -7.51 0.06
N SER A 74 -9.15 -7.30 1.36
CA SER A 74 -10.01 -7.84 2.40
C SER A 74 -11.45 -7.30 2.29
N VAL A 75 -11.63 -5.99 2.05
CA VAL A 75 -12.96 -5.38 1.84
C VAL A 75 -13.63 -5.91 0.57
N LEU A 76 -12.88 -6.04 -0.53
CA LEU A 76 -13.41 -6.56 -1.79
C LEU A 76 -13.86 -8.02 -1.64
N ALA A 77 -13.07 -8.84 -0.94
CA ALA A 77 -13.40 -10.25 -0.70
C ALA A 77 -14.70 -10.41 0.10
N ASP A 78 -14.99 -9.49 1.04
CA ASP A 78 -16.23 -9.52 1.81
C ASP A 78 -17.45 -8.99 1.03
N ARG A 79 -17.24 -8.09 0.09
CA ARG A 79 -18.33 -7.45 -0.67
C ARG A 79 -18.71 -8.17 -1.95
N PHE A 80 -17.73 -8.79 -2.60
CA PHE A 80 -17.91 -9.44 -3.89
C PHE A 80 -17.81 -10.96 -3.74
N GLY A 81 -18.81 -11.69 -4.25
CA GLY A 81 -18.73 -13.15 -4.32
C GLY A 81 -17.53 -13.61 -5.17
N LYS A 82 -17.11 -14.86 -4.97
CA LYS A 82 -15.93 -15.46 -5.63
C LYS A 82 -15.88 -15.24 -7.15
N GLN A 83 -17.04 -15.25 -7.82
CA GLN A 83 -17.14 -15.07 -9.27
C GLN A 83 -16.86 -13.62 -9.72
N ARG A 84 -17.13 -12.62 -8.88
CA ARG A 84 -16.97 -11.20 -9.21
C ARG A 84 -15.73 -10.57 -8.58
N LEU A 85 -15.07 -11.28 -7.67
CA LEU A 85 -13.88 -10.77 -6.97
C LEU A 85 -12.75 -10.43 -7.93
N GLY A 86 -12.55 -11.28 -8.97
CA GLY A 86 -11.52 -11.02 -10.00
C GLY A 86 -11.76 -9.71 -10.76
N PHE A 87 -13.01 -9.45 -11.13
CA PHE A 87 -13.39 -8.19 -11.79
C PHE A 87 -13.17 -6.99 -10.86
N ALA A 88 -13.62 -7.08 -9.61
CA ALA A 88 -13.46 -6.01 -8.62
C ALA A 88 -11.97 -5.71 -8.32
N ALA A 89 -11.15 -6.76 -8.21
CA ALA A 89 -9.71 -6.62 -8.05
C ALA A 89 -9.05 -5.99 -9.29
N GLY A 90 -9.42 -6.42 -10.48
CA GLY A 90 -8.94 -5.83 -11.74
C GLY A 90 -9.28 -4.34 -11.83
N PHE A 91 -10.51 -3.97 -11.50
CA PHE A 91 -10.94 -2.56 -11.45
C PHE A 91 -10.13 -1.75 -10.42
N TYR A 92 -9.88 -2.30 -9.24
CA TYR A 92 -9.01 -1.66 -8.24
C TYR A 92 -7.60 -1.43 -8.78
N TYR A 93 -6.99 -2.42 -9.42
CA TYR A 93 -5.63 -2.30 -9.96
C TYR A 93 -5.54 -1.36 -11.17
N MET A 94 -6.62 -1.11 -11.90
CA MET A 94 -6.66 -0.07 -12.94
C MET A 94 -6.41 1.33 -12.37
N GLY A 95 -6.65 1.56 -11.08
CA GLY A 95 -6.31 2.81 -10.42
C GLY A 95 -4.82 3.17 -10.52
N VAL A 96 -3.91 2.17 -10.58
CA VAL A 96 -2.46 2.42 -10.67
C VAL A 96 -2.07 3.08 -11.99
N PRO A 97 -2.33 2.49 -13.18
CA PRO A 97 -1.97 3.12 -14.45
C PRO A 97 -2.72 4.44 -14.68
N VAL A 98 -3.97 4.54 -14.26
CA VAL A 98 -4.74 5.81 -14.34
C VAL A 98 -4.09 6.88 -13.46
N GLY A 99 -3.71 6.54 -12.23
CA GLY A 99 -3.03 7.45 -11.31
C GLY A 99 -1.67 7.93 -11.85
N VAL A 100 -0.89 7.03 -12.45
CA VAL A 100 0.38 7.37 -13.12
C VAL A 100 0.11 8.31 -14.30
N GLY A 101 -0.89 8.02 -15.14
CA GLY A 101 -1.26 8.89 -16.26
C GLY A 101 -1.66 10.30 -15.80
N VAL A 102 -2.50 10.41 -14.77
CA VAL A 102 -2.90 11.70 -14.18
C VAL A 102 -1.69 12.43 -13.59
N ALA A 103 -0.81 11.73 -12.89
CA ALA A 103 0.40 12.34 -12.32
C ALA A 103 1.34 12.89 -13.42
N LEU A 104 1.49 12.18 -14.54
CA LEU A 104 2.26 12.66 -15.70
C LEU A 104 1.62 13.88 -16.36
N LEU A 105 0.29 13.91 -16.48
CA LEU A 105 -0.43 15.09 -16.99
C LEU A 105 -0.23 16.29 -16.07
N ILE A 106 -0.36 16.11 -14.76
CA ILE A 106 -0.11 17.18 -13.78
C ILE A 106 1.35 17.66 -13.89
N ALA A 107 2.30 16.75 -13.93
CA ALA A 107 3.71 17.11 -14.05
C ALA A 107 4.03 17.83 -15.38
N GLY A 108 3.42 17.42 -16.50
CA GLY A 108 3.64 17.99 -17.82
C GLY A 108 2.98 19.35 -18.01
N PHE A 109 1.71 19.50 -17.60
CA PHE A 109 0.95 20.74 -17.81
C PHE A 109 1.10 21.78 -16.69
N LEU A 110 1.04 21.32 -15.43
CA LEU A 110 1.16 22.22 -14.29
C LEU A 110 2.60 22.40 -13.81
N GLY A 111 3.46 21.39 -14.00
CA GLY A 111 4.87 21.46 -13.58
C GLY A 111 5.61 22.70 -14.07
N PRO A 112 5.49 23.13 -15.35
CA PRO A 112 6.09 24.37 -15.85
C PRO A 112 5.56 25.65 -15.18
N VAL A 113 4.30 25.63 -14.69
CA VAL A 113 3.64 26.79 -14.08
C VAL A 113 3.89 26.88 -12.59
N ILE A 114 3.68 25.78 -11.86
CA ILE A 114 3.76 25.74 -10.38
C ILE A 114 5.09 25.14 -9.87
N GLY A 115 5.94 24.70 -10.77
CA GLY A 115 7.18 24.01 -10.46
C GLY A 115 6.95 22.59 -9.91
N TRP A 116 8.00 21.79 -9.86
CA TRP A 116 7.93 20.41 -9.35
C TRP A 116 7.51 20.34 -7.87
N ARG A 117 7.90 21.35 -7.07
CA ARG A 117 7.49 21.44 -5.66
C ARG A 117 5.99 21.66 -5.52
N GLY A 118 5.42 22.54 -6.34
CA GLY A 118 3.98 22.79 -6.39
C GLY A 118 3.18 21.54 -6.75
N SER A 119 3.68 20.70 -7.65
CA SER A 119 3.07 19.42 -8.00
C SER A 119 3.00 18.46 -6.81
N PHE A 120 4.04 18.41 -5.96
CA PHE A 120 4.01 17.60 -4.73
C PHE A 120 2.99 18.13 -3.71
N TYR A 121 2.87 19.43 -3.54
CA TYR A 121 1.86 20.03 -2.64
C TYR A 121 0.45 19.78 -3.13
N LEU A 122 0.21 19.92 -4.43
CA LEU A 122 -1.10 19.67 -5.03
C LEU A 122 -1.53 18.21 -4.86
N LEU A 123 -0.69 17.26 -5.26
CA LEU A 123 -0.98 15.83 -5.16
C LEU A 123 -1.13 15.38 -3.71
N GLY A 124 -0.23 15.82 -2.84
CA GLY A 124 -0.31 15.52 -1.41
C GLY A 124 -1.55 16.11 -0.76
N GLY A 125 -1.91 17.36 -1.09
CA GLY A 125 -3.12 18.01 -0.58
C GLY A 125 -4.40 17.28 -1.00
N ILE A 126 -4.55 16.95 -2.28
CA ILE A 126 -5.68 16.15 -2.78
C ILE A 126 -5.75 14.80 -2.04
N GLY A 127 -4.62 14.12 -1.89
CA GLY A 127 -4.57 12.84 -1.22
C GLY A 127 -4.96 12.92 0.27
N VAL A 128 -4.55 13.95 1.01
CA VAL A 128 -4.99 14.18 2.40
C VAL A 128 -6.51 14.33 2.47
N VAL A 129 -7.11 15.13 1.57
CA VAL A 129 -8.58 15.31 1.53
C VAL A 129 -9.28 13.98 1.26
N LEU A 130 -8.80 13.20 0.28
CA LEU A 130 -9.36 11.88 -0.01
C LEU A 130 -9.20 10.90 1.17
N GLY A 131 -8.06 10.93 1.84
CA GLY A 131 -7.83 10.12 3.05
C GLY A 131 -8.78 10.49 4.19
N LEU A 132 -9.03 11.77 4.41
CA LEU A 132 -10.01 12.25 5.39
C LEU A 132 -11.42 11.79 5.03
N LEU A 133 -11.83 11.91 3.77
CA LEU A 133 -13.13 11.40 3.31
C LEU A 133 -13.27 9.90 3.53
N MET A 134 -12.18 9.14 3.34
CA MET A 134 -12.18 7.69 3.57
C MET A 134 -12.42 7.32 5.04
N LEU A 135 -12.04 8.15 6.00
CA LEU A 135 -12.30 7.91 7.43
C LEU A 135 -13.81 7.90 7.76
N PHE A 136 -14.63 8.59 6.98
CA PHE A 136 -16.09 8.62 7.15
C PHE A 136 -16.78 7.41 6.50
N VAL A 137 -16.09 6.64 5.67
CA VAL A 137 -16.66 5.44 5.04
C VAL A 137 -16.82 4.36 6.09
N LYS A 138 -18.06 3.90 6.29
CA LYS A 138 -18.36 2.81 7.21
C LYS A 138 -17.77 1.50 6.69
N ASP A 139 -17.03 0.82 7.54
CA ASP A 139 -16.59 -0.54 7.27
C ASP A 139 -17.79 -1.50 7.34
N HIS A 140 -17.80 -2.50 6.46
CA HIS A 140 -18.84 -3.53 6.48
C HIS A 140 -18.46 -4.61 7.50
N PRO A 141 -19.49 -5.22 8.16
CA PRO A 141 -19.23 -6.37 9.03
C PRO A 141 -18.46 -7.43 8.22
N ARG A 142 -17.45 -7.99 8.84
CA ARG A 142 -16.70 -9.10 8.22
C ARG A 142 -17.63 -10.25 7.99
N THR A 143 -17.67 -10.76 6.77
CA THR A 143 -18.30 -12.04 6.49
C THR A 143 -17.53 -13.08 7.27
N LYS A 144 -18.12 -13.60 8.36
CA LYS A 144 -17.55 -14.74 9.09
C LYS A 144 -17.55 -15.91 8.11
N LEU A 145 -16.46 -16.10 7.38
CA LEU A 145 -16.23 -17.38 6.74
C LEU A 145 -16.32 -18.43 7.84
N PRO A 146 -17.03 -19.54 7.63
CA PRO A 146 -17.02 -20.63 8.60
C PRO A 146 -15.57 -20.93 8.89
N GLN A 147 -15.16 -20.76 10.14
CA GLN A 147 -13.80 -21.06 10.59
C GLN A 147 -13.54 -22.54 10.33
N LYS A 148 -13.02 -22.83 9.13
CA LYS A 148 -12.31 -24.08 8.94
C LYS A 148 -10.99 -23.86 9.64
N THR A 149 -10.91 -24.49 10.80
CA THR A 149 -9.72 -24.65 11.63
C THR A 149 -9.26 -23.35 12.32
N GLU A 150 -9.24 -23.40 13.62
CA GLU A 150 -8.54 -22.46 14.50
C GLU A 150 -7.19 -22.11 13.85
N THR A 151 -7.14 -20.99 13.14
CA THR A 151 -5.87 -20.33 12.87
C THR A 151 -5.43 -19.85 14.25
N ASN A 152 -4.76 -20.75 14.95
CA ASN A 152 -3.93 -20.47 16.09
C ASN A 152 -3.34 -19.09 15.82
N LYS A 153 -3.56 -18.14 16.72
CA LYS A 153 -3.01 -16.77 16.62
C LYS A 153 -1.50 -16.94 16.50
N ARG A 154 -1.00 -17.12 15.28
CA ARG A 154 0.41 -17.36 15.04
C ARG A 154 1.18 -16.23 15.70
N SER A 155 2.04 -16.59 16.61
CA SER A 155 2.93 -15.65 17.26
C SER A 155 3.77 -14.99 16.16
N PHE A 156 4.11 -13.73 16.37
CA PHE A 156 5.00 -12.98 15.46
C PHE A 156 6.27 -13.78 15.10
N LYS A 157 6.82 -14.54 16.06
CA LYS A 157 7.95 -15.44 15.85
C LYS A 157 7.66 -16.55 14.85
N GLU A 158 6.44 -17.11 14.84
CA GLU A 158 6.02 -18.16 13.88
C GLU A 158 5.85 -17.60 12.48
N VAL A 159 5.36 -16.37 12.34
CA VAL A 159 5.26 -15.69 11.03
C VAL A 159 6.65 -15.45 10.44
N ILE A 160 7.60 -15.00 11.26
CA ILE A 160 8.98 -14.81 10.82
C ILE A 160 9.63 -16.17 10.46
N ALA A 161 9.43 -17.20 11.27
CA ALA A 161 9.97 -18.53 10.98
C ALA A 161 9.42 -19.08 9.66
N LEU A 162 8.12 -18.93 9.40
CA LEU A 162 7.49 -19.30 8.12
C LEU A 162 8.05 -18.51 6.94
N LEU A 163 8.29 -17.22 7.10
CA LEU A 163 8.93 -16.40 6.06
C LEU A 163 10.33 -16.92 5.72
N PHE A 164 11.13 -17.26 6.73
CA PHE A 164 12.45 -17.84 6.50
C PHE A 164 12.38 -19.23 5.87
N GLU A 165 11.39 -20.05 6.25
CA GLU A 165 11.17 -21.36 5.64
C GLU A 165 10.75 -21.24 4.15
N VAL A 166 9.83 -20.32 3.84
CA VAL A 166 9.39 -20.05 2.46
C VAL A 166 10.51 -19.47 1.61
N LEU A 167 11.32 -18.57 2.17
CA LEU A 167 12.48 -18.00 1.49
C LEU A 167 13.57 -19.06 1.27
N GLY A 168 13.78 -19.98 2.22
CA GLY A 168 14.69 -21.11 2.08
C GLY A 168 14.24 -22.09 0.99
N LYS A 169 12.94 -22.40 0.93
CA LYS A 169 12.33 -23.22 -0.14
C LYS A 169 12.33 -22.52 -1.52
N SER A 170 12.19 -21.20 -1.54
CA SER A 170 12.24 -20.40 -2.78
C SER A 170 13.63 -20.43 -3.45
N LYS A 171 14.71 -20.53 -2.68
CA LYS A 171 16.05 -20.75 -3.25
C LYS A 171 16.16 -22.08 -3.99
N SER A 172 15.51 -23.14 -3.51
CA SER A 172 15.48 -24.44 -4.20
C SER A 172 14.60 -24.40 -5.47
N LEU A 173 13.53 -23.60 -5.48
CA LEU A 173 12.68 -23.39 -6.65
C LEU A 173 13.35 -22.48 -7.71
N GLY A 174 14.11 -21.47 -7.29
CA GLY A 174 14.91 -20.62 -8.19
C GLY A 174 16.01 -21.39 -8.92
N LEU A 175 16.66 -22.34 -8.25
CA LEU A 175 17.65 -23.23 -8.87
C LEU A 175 17.02 -24.23 -9.86
N SER A 176 15.77 -24.65 -9.62
CA SER A 176 15.03 -25.54 -10.55
C SER A 176 14.57 -24.83 -11.83
N LEU A 177 14.29 -23.51 -11.78
CA LEU A 177 13.89 -22.72 -12.95
C LEU A 177 15.07 -22.32 -13.85
N ILE A 178 16.30 -22.35 -13.36
CA ILE A 178 17.52 -22.06 -14.14
C ILE A 178 17.95 -23.30 -14.97
N HIS A 179 17.41 -24.48 -14.66
CA HIS A 179 17.72 -25.74 -15.36
C HIS A 179 16.69 -26.17 -16.42
N ILE A 180 15.71 -25.32 -16.77
CA ILE A 180 14.80 -25.48 -17.90
C ILE A 180 15.11 -24.40 -18.94
#